data_f7d3579ee91c5908141cec7b3cd76b4d
#
_entry.id   f7d3579ee91c5908141cec7b3cd76b4d
#
_cell.length_a   1.000
_cell.length_b   1.000
_cell.length_c   1.000
_cell.angle_alpha   90.00
_cell.angle_beta   90.00
_cell.angle_gamma   90.00
#
_symmetry.space_group_name_H-M   'P 1'
#
loop_
_entity.id
_entity.type
_entity.pdbx_description
1 polymer ?
#
loop_
_entity_poly.entity_id
_entity_poly.type
_entity_poly.pdbx_seq_one_letter_code
_entity_poly.pdbx_strand_id
1 'polypeptide(L)'
;MSSSESEPEPLCPPAEPVDAADAAQGNPPVQPHWQTFMALDYGLKRTGVAVGTRMLRSASPRGTIAAEGKARFAQVQRYLTEWQPDALVVGVPFHPDGAAHENTLRARKFIRQLRGRFGLPVLAVDERYSTTAAYAAGATEANADAVSACIILEQFFRSLEP
;
A
#
# COMPACT_ATOMS: atom_id res chain seq x y z
N MET A 1 37.59 -6.32 -13.75
CA MET A 1 36.88 -6.47 -13.64
C MET A 1 36.36 -6.79 -13.06
N SER A 2 35.96 -6.73 -12.97
CA SER A 2 35.22 -7.03 -12.49
C SER A 2 34.52 -7.34 -12.36
N SER A 3 34.17 -7.41 -12.25
CA SER A 3 33.32 -7.75 -12.07
C SER A 3 32.55 -7.61 -11.80
N SER A 4 32.39 -7.10 -11.84
CA SER A 4 31.48 -6.95 -11.58
C SER A 4 30.72 -7.51 -12.00
N GLU A 5 30.96 -8.01 -12.41
CA GLU A 5 30.31 -8.66 -12.65
C GLU A 5 29.79 -8.98 -11.97
N SER A 6 29.70 -8.37 -11.77
CA SER A 6 28.93 -8.56 -10.95
C SER A 6 28.26 -9.60 -10.94
N GLU A 7 28.16 -10.12 -9.99
CA GLU A 7 27.42 -11.12 -9.95
C GLU A 7 26.09 -10.82 -10.10
N PRO A 8 25.30 -11.48 -10.79
CA PRO A 8 23.92 -11.23 -10.88
C PRO A 8 23.29 -11.46 -9.61
N GLU A 9 22.37 -10.59 -9.26
CA GLU A 9 21.53 -10.83 -8.19
C GLU A 9 20.78 -12.04 -8.40
N PRO A 10 20.50 -12.78 -7.39
CA PRO A 10 19.64 -13.93 -7.48
C PRO A 10 18.32 -13.49 -8.01
N LEU A 11 17.85 -14.13 -9.04
CA LEU A 11 16.57 -13.80 -9.57
C LEU A 11 15.48 -13.99 -8.62
N CYS A 12 15.58 -15.00 -7.79
CA CYS A 12 14.57 -15.29 -6.78
C CYS A 12 15.28 -15.45 -5.51
N PRO A 13 15.48 -14.42 -4.79
CA PRO A 13 16.09 -14.58 -3.49
C PRO A 13 15.26 -15.55 -2.68
N PRO A 14 15.87 -16.31 -1.85
CA PRO A 14 15.13 -17.25 -1.02
C PRO A 14 14.05 -16.50 -0.32
N ALA A 15 12.93 -17.13 -0.21
CA ALA A 15 11.86 -16.55 0.54
C ALA A 15 12.30 -16.44 1.97
N GLU A 16 12.46 -15.25 2.43
CA GLU A 16 12.81 -15.05 3.80
C GLU A 16 11.58 -14.77 4.58
N PRO A 17 11.53 -15.13 5.82
CA PRO A 17 10.37 -14.79 6.63
C PRO A 17 10.23 -13.28 6.65
N VAL A 18 9.05 -12.83 6.34
CA VAL A 18 8.74 -11.42 6.38
C VAL A 18 7.75 -11.22 7.49
N ASP A 19 8.11 -10.48 8.50
CA ASP A 19 7.21 -10.28 9.63
C ASP A 19 6.68 -8.85 9.61
N ALA A 20 5.95 -8.48 10.65
CA ALA A 20 5.33 -7.16 10.69
C ALA A 20 6.34 -6.04 10.62
N ALA A 21 7.53 -6.26 11.15
CA ALA A 21 8.56 -5.23 11.09
C ALA A 21 9.02 -5.00 9.67
N ASP A 22 8.98 -6.02 8.85
CA ASP A 22 9.41 -5.88 7.47
C ASP A 22 8.45 -5.04 6.64
N ALA A 23 7.19 -4.95 7.05
CA ALA A 23 6.25 -4.14 6.30
C ALA A 23 6.70 -2.68 6.26
N ALA A 24 7.33 -2.20 7.31
CA ALA A 24 7.79 -0.82 7.38
C ALA A 24 9.22 -0.64 6.89
N GLN A 25 9.94 -1.73 6.61
CA GLN A 25 11.32 -1.60 6.16
C GLN A 25 11.36 -0.97 4.78
N GLY A 26 12.26 -0.06 4.57
CA GLY A 26 12.35 0.62 3.30
C GLY A 26 11.38 1.76 3.14
N ASN A 27 10.54 2.02 4.13
CA ASN A 27 9.69 3.19 4.07
C ASN A 27 10.54 4.45 4.19
N PRO A 28 10.26 5.46 3.38
CA PRO A 28 10.94 6.74 3.58
C PRO A 28 10.43 7.38 4.86
N PRO A 29 11.20 8.26 5.48
CA PRO A 29 10.70 8.97 6.64
C PRO A 29 9.54 9.87 6.26
N VAL A 30 8.54 9.94 7.14
CA VAL A 30 7.37 10.76 6.90
C VAL A 30 7.74 12.20 7.19
N GLN A 31 7.62 13.06 6.20
CA GLN A 31 8.00 14.45 6.36
C GLN A 31 6.91 15.21 7.12
N PRO A 32 7.28 16.14 7.99
CA PRO A 32 6.27 16.85 8.79
C PRO A 32 5.27 17.64 7.95
N HIS A 33 5.64 18.05 6.76
CA HIS A 33 4.79 18.89 5.93
C HIS A 33 3.82 18.09 5.05
N TRP A 34 3.96 16.77 5.01
CA TRP A 34 3.04 15.95 4.21
C TRP A 34 1.68 15.95 4.90
N GLN A 35 0.63 16.28 4.18
CA GLN A 35 -0.71 16.33 4.72
C GLN A 35 -1.69 15.37 4.05
N THR A 36 -1.64 15.26 2.73
CA THR A 36 -2.59 14.45 1.99
C THR A 36 -1.97 13.12 1.64
N PHE A 37 -2.67 12.05 2.01
CA PHE A 37 -2.20 10.69 1.76
C PHE A 37 -3.29 9.93 1.03
N MET A 38 -2.88 9.08 0.11
CA MET A 38 -3.80 8.20 -0.60
C MET A 38 -3.41 6.77 -0.28
N ALA A 39 -4.37 5.99 0.17
CA ALA A 39 -4.14 4.58 0.47
C ALA A 39 -4.66 3.73 -0.66
N LEU A 40 -3.93 2.68 -0.96
CA LEU A 40 -4.29 1.72 -1.98
C LEU A 40 -4.29 0.33 -1.35
N ASP A 41 -5.42 -0.34 -1.42
CA ASP A 41 -5.54 -1.71 -0.95
C ASP A 41 -5.40 -2.61 -2.16
N TYR A 42 -4.19 -3.09 -2.39
CA TYR A 42 -3.88 -3.85 -3.59
C TYR A 42 -4.54 -5.21 -3.58
N GLY A 43 -5.29 -5.53 -4.62
CA GLY A 43 -5.79 -6.86 -4.86
C GLY A 43 -5.40 -7.27 -6.26
N LEU A 44 -5.44 -8.57 -6.54
CA LEU A 44 -4.98 -9.06 -7.83
C LEU A 44 -5.77 -8.44 -8.97
N LYS A 45 -7.08 -8.33 -8.82
CA LYS A 45 -7.94 -7.80 -9.89
C LYS A 45 -8.55 -6.45 -9.56
N ARG A 46 -8.50 -6.02 -8.33
CA ARG A 46 -9.10 -4.76 -7.90
C ARG A 46 -8.21 -4.11 -6.87
N THR A 47 -8.25 -2.80 -6.85
CA THR A 47 -7.49 -2.02 -5.88
C THR A 47 -8.42 -0.99 -5.27
N GLY A 48 -8.58 -1.00 -3.97
CA GLY A 48 -9.39 0.01 -3.28
C GLY A 48 -8.60 1.29 -3.10
N VAL A 49 -9.29 2.42 -3.13
CA VAL A 49 -8.65 3.74 -3.03
C VAL A 49 -9.33 4.55 -1.96
N ALA A 50 -8.54 5.15 -1.09
CA ALA A 50 -9.01 6.08 -0.06
C ALA A 50 -8.06 7.26 0.03
N VAL A 51 -8.57 8.39 0.47
CA VAL A 51 -7.77 9.59 0.63
C VAL A 51 -8.07 10.19 2.00
N GLY A 52 -7.06 10.70 2.65
CA GLY A 52 -7.25 11.35 3.95
C GLY A 52 -6.16 12.36 4.22
N THR A 53 -6.35 13.12 5.27
CA THR A 53 -5.36 14.13 5.65
C THR A 53 -4.83 13.83 7.05
N ARG A 54 -3.58 14.17 7.26
CA ARG A 54 -2.93 13.95 8.53
C ARG A 54 -3.58 14.75 9.65
N MET A 55 -4.02 15.94 9.31
CA MET A 55 -4.64 16.80 10.31
C MET A 55 -5.92 16.18 10.87
N LEU A 56 -6.76 15.64 10.01
CA LEU A 56 -8.01 15.06 10.42
C LEU A 56 -7.87 13.61 10.89
N ARG A 57 -6.81 12.94 10.50
CA ARG A 57 -6.55 11.53 10.84
C ARG A 57 -7.70 10.62 10.46
N SER A 58 -8.39 10.99 9.40
CA SER A 58 -9.49 10.17 8.91
C SER A 58 -9.37 10.03 7.42
N ALA A 59 -9.98 8.98 6.91
CA ALA A 59 -9.91 8.66 5.50
C ALA A 59 -11.31 8.52 4.93
N SER A 60 -11.43 8.86 3.65
CA SER A 60 -12.69 8.71 2.94
C SER A 60 -12.49 7.77 1.77
N PRO A 61 -13.43 6.85 1.55
CA PRO A 61 -13.31 5.96 0.40
C PRO A 61 -13.53 6.74 -0.89
N ARG A 62 -12.70 6.47 -1.89
CA ARG A 62 -12.80 7.17 -3.17
C ARG A 62 -13.28 6.27 -4.29
N GLY A 63 -13.03 4.97 -4.20
CA GLY A 63 -13.49 4.06 -5.24
C GLY A 63 -12.65 2.81 -5.32
N THR A 64 -12.91 2.04 -6.36
CA THR A 64 -12.20 0.80 -6.62
C THR A 64 -11.71 0.83 -8.06
N ILE A 65 -10.46 0.48 -8.24
CA ILE A 65 -9.88 0.33 -9.57
C ILE A 65 -10.05 -1.13 -9.97
N ALA A 66 -10.92 -1.39 -10.93
CA ALA A 66 -11.18 -2.74 -11.39
C ALA A 66 -10.38 -2.99 -12.67
N ALA A 67 -9.06 -2.99 -12.55
CA ALA A 67 -8.19 -3.16 -13.70
C ALA A 67 -6.86 -3.75 -13.24
N GLU A 68 -6.15 -4.38 -14.16
CA GLU A 68 -4.86 -4.99 -13.90
C GLU A 68 -3.80 -4.38 -14.80
N GLY A 69 -2.55 -4.58 -14.45
CA GLY A 69 -1.43 -4.18 -15.29
C GLY A 69 -1.41 -2.70 -15.59
N LYS A 70 -1.16 -2.38 -16.85
CA LYS A 70 -1.05 -0.97 -17.24
C LYS A 70 -2.32 -0.18 -17.00
N ALA A 71 -3.47 -0.82 -17.19
CA ALA A 71 -4.74 -0.14 -16.99
C ALA A 71 -4.90 0.26 -15.53
N ARG A 72 -4.41 -0.57 -14.62
CA ARG A 72 -4.46 -0.22 -13.20
C ARG A 72 -3.67 1.05 -12.94
N PHE A 73 -2.44 1.12 -13.47
CA PHE A 73 -1.60 2.30 -13.23
C PHE A 73 -2.16 3.54 -13.90
N ALA A 74 -2.85 3.38 -15.03
CA ALA A 74 -3.50 4.52 -15.68
C ALA A 74 -4.58 5.11 -14.78
N GLN A 75 -5.34 4.25 -14.10
CA GLN A 75 -6.36 4.73 -13.18
C GLN A 75 -5.76 5.32 -11.91
N VAL A 76 -4.65 4.74 -11.43
CA VAL A 76 -3.94 5.33 -10.31
C VAL A 76 -3.50 6.75 -10.67
N GLN A 77 -2.98 6.94 -11.88
CA GLN A 77 -2.54 8.25 -12.32
C GLN A 77 -3.69 9.25 -12.27
N ARG A 78 -4.89 8.83 -12.65
CA ARG A 78 -6.05 9.73 -12.62
C ARG A 78 -6.37 10.16 -11.20
N TYR A 79 -6.31 9.23 -10.24
CA TYR A 79 -6.52 9.59 -8.85
C TYR A 79 -5.43 10.51 -8.33
N LEU A 80 -4.17 10.27 -8.75
CA LEU A 80 -3.07 11.14 -8.34
C LEU A 80 -3.25 12.55 -8.86
N THR A 81 -3.72 12.68 -10.09
CA THR A 81 -3.96 13.98 -10.67
C THR A 81 -5.09 14.71 -9.95
N GLU A 82 -6.11 13.97 -9.59
CA GLU A 82 -7.27 14.54 -8.92
C GLU A 82 -6.95 14.98 -7.49
N TRP A 83 -6.24 14.15 -6.73
CA TRP A 83 -6.06 14.38 -5.30
C TRP A 83 -4.69 14.92 -4.91
N GLN A 84 -3.71 14.73 -5.76
CA GLN A 84 -2.34 15.23 -5.56
C GLN A 84 -1.81 14.93 -4.16
N PRO A 85 -1.76 13.66 -3.77
CA PRO A 85 -1.28 13.31 -2.43
C PRO A 85 0.21 13.56 -2.31
N ASP A 86 0.65 13.83 -1.09
CA ASP A 86 2.07 13.96 -0.80
C ASP A 86 2.76 12.61 -0.78
N ALA A 87 2.03 11.58 -0.41
CA ALA A 87 2.58 10.23 -0.32
C ALA A 87 1.47 9.20 -0.50
N LEU A 88 1.86 8.00 -0.87
CA LEU A 88 0.95 6.88 -1.00
C LEU A 88 1.18 5.90 0.14
N VAL A 89 0.12 5.21 0.53
CA VAL A 89 0.18 4.20 1.56
C VAL A 89 -0.41 2.92 0.99
N VAL A 90 0.30 1.81 1.10
CA VAL A 90 -0.17 0.53 0.57
C VAL A 90 -0.19 -0.49 1.69
N GLY A 91 -1.30 -1.19 1.81
CA GLY A 91 -1.39 -2.26 2.79
C GLY A 91 -0.65 -3.49 2.29
N VAL A 92 0.13 -4.10 3.17
CA VAL A 92 0.88 -5.31 2.85
C VAL A 92 0.32 -6.44 3.70
N PRO A 93 -0.34 -7.42 3.08
CA PRO A 93 -0.97 -8.49 3.86
C PRO A 93 0.06 -9.51 4.32
N PHE A 94 -0.18 -10.05 5.50
CA PHE A 94 0.62 -11.14 6.06
C PHE A 94 -0.34 -12.14 6.66
N HIS A 95 0.12 -13.36 6.89
CA HIS A 95 -0.63 -14.30 7.69
C HIS A 95 -0.70 -13.78 9.13
N PRO A 96 -1.69 -14.21 9.90
CA PRO A 96 -1.79 -13.72 11.29
C PRO A 96 -0.56 -13.94 12.14
N ASP A 97 0.25 -14.95 11.83
CA ASP A 97 1.48 -15.20 12.58
C ASP A 97 2.66 -14.35 12.08
N GLY A 98 2.41 -13.49 11.10
CA GLY A 98 3.46 -12.62 10.58
C GLY A 98 4.19 -13.17 9.39
N ALA A 99 3.89 -14.40 8.96
CA ALA A 99 4.57 -14.99 7.82
C ALA A 99 4.09 -14.37 6.53
N ALA A 100 4.99 -14.22 5.57
CA ALA A 100 4.63 -13.70 4.26
C ALA A 100 3.83 -14.74 3.49
N HIS A 101 2.94 -14.26 2.63
CA HIS A 101 2.28 -15.14 1.69
C HIS A 101 2.34 -14.48 0.31
N GLU A 102 1.72 -15.14 -0.65
CA GLU A 102 1.83 -14.69 -2.03
C GLU A 102 1.43 -13.24 -2.22
N ASN A 103 0.37 -12.82 -1.56
CA ASN A 103 -0.09 -11.45 -1.69
C ASN A 103 0.84 -10.45 -1.02
N THR A 104 1.62 -10.88 -0.03
CA THR A 104 2.65 -10.02 0.56
C THR A 104 3.66 -9.63 -0.52
N LEU A 105 4.09 -10.61 -1.27
CA LEU A 105 5.10 -10.36 -2.31
C LEU A 105 4.53 -9.50 -3.43
N ARG A 106 3.26 -9.72 -3.79
CA ARG A 106 2.62 -8.93 -4.82
C ARG A 106 2.44 -7.48 -4.40
N ALA A 107 2.05 -7.26 -3.15
CA ALA A 107 1.89 -5.90 -2.65
C ALA A 107 3.23 -5.17 -2.62
N ARG A 108 4.30 -5.87 -2.23
CA ARG A 108 5.61 -5.24 -2.22
C ARG A 108 6.09 -4.91 -3.62
N LYS A 109 5.80 -5.75 -4.59
CA LYS A 109 6.13 -5.45 -5.96
C LYS A 109 5.35 -4.23 -6.44
N PHE A 110 4.07 -4.15 -6.07
CA PHE A 110 3.24 -3.01 -6.43
C PHE A 110 3.82 -1.72 -5.87
N ILE A 111 4.30 -1.75 -4.62
CA ILE A 111 4.94 -0.59 -4.01
C ILE A 111 6.14 -0.14 -4.83
N ARG A 112 6.99 -1.08 -5.23
CA ARG A 112 8.17 -0.73 -6.03
C ARG A 112 7.76 -0.14 -7.38
N GLN A 113 6.70 -0.67 -7.98
CA GLN A 113 6.21 -0.15 -9.25
C GLN A 113 5.66 1.25 -9.11
N LEU A 114 4.94 1.52 -8.02
CA LEU A 114 4.42 2.85 -7.77
C LEU A 114 5.55 3.86 -7.60
N ARG A 115 6.57 3.48 -6.84
CA ARG A 115 7.72 4.36 -6.65
C ARG A 115 8.41 4.67 -7.96
N GLY A 116 8.59 3.65 -8.78
CA GLY A 116 9.29 3.83 -10.05
C GLY A 116 8.50 4.59 -11.08
N ARG A 117 7.18 4.38 -11.12
CA ARG A 117 6.36 5.01 -12.14
C ARG A 117 6.00 6.45 -11.81
N PHE A 118 5.74 6.74 -10.56
CA PHE A 118 5.21 8.06 -10.19
C PHE A 118 6.16 8.92 -9.40
N GLY A 119 7.24 8.33 -8.91
CA GLY A 119 8.24 9.11 -8.18
C GLY A 119 7.74 9.66 -6.87
N LEU A 120 6.67 9.09 -6.32
CA LEU A 120 6.12 9.53 -5.04
C LEU A 120 6.61 8.64 -3.92
N PRO A 121 6.70 9.16 -2.70
CA PRO A 121 6.97 8.30 -1.55
C PRO A 121 5.83 7.32 -1.38
N VAL A 122 6.16 6.06 -1.14
CA VAL A 122 5.16 5.02 -0.90
C VAL A 122 5.53 4.31 0.39
N LEU A 123 4.56 4.26 1.30
CA LEU A 123 4.75 3.70 2.62
C LEU A 123 3.96 2.41 2.73
N ALA A 124 4.55 1.41 3.36
CA ALA A 124 3.92 0.11 3.55
C ALA A 124 3.33 0.02 4.95
N VAL A 125 2.16 -0.59 5.06
CA VAL A 125 1.47 -0.79 6.33
C VAL A 125 1.02 -2.24 6.41
N ASP A 126 1.25 -2.88 7.55
CA ASP A 126 0.81 -4.25 7.77
C ASP A 126 -0.72 -4.26 7.91
N GLU A 127 -1.39 -5.07 7.09
CA GLU A 127 -2.84 -5.09 7.10
C GLU A 127 -3.43 -6.47 7.38
N ARG A 128 -2.89 -7.19 8.36
CA ARG A 128 -3.30 -8.57 8.61
C ARG A 128 -4.80 -8.77 8.71
N TYR A 129 -5.50 -7.80 9.26
CA TYR A 129 -6.91 -7.97 9.55
C TYR A 129 -7.80 -6.90 8.92
N SER A 130 -7.30 -6.18 7.93
CA SER A 130 -8.04 -5.03 7.42
C SER A 130 -9.37 -5.42 6.78
N THR A 131 -9.42 -6.55 6.08
CA THR A 131 -10.65 -6.98 5.43
C THR A 131 -11.72 -7.30 6.47
N THR A 132 -11.34 -8.01 7.54
CA THR A 132 -12.27 -8.32 8.60
C THR A 132 -12.78 -7.03 9.25
N ALA A 133 -11.87 -6.09 9.48
CA ALA A 133 -12.25 -4.81 10.07
C ALA A 133 -13.18 -4.04 9.15
N ALA A 134 -12.98 -4.13 7.84
CA ALA A 134 -13.84 -3.45 6.89
C ALA A 134 -15.28 -3.94 6.97
N TYR A 135 -15.45 -5.26 7.03
CA TYR A 135 -16.80 -5.80 7.14
C TYR A 135 -17.42 -5.48 8.50
N ALA A 136 -16.62 -5.49 9.55
CA ALA A 136 -17.12 -5.11 10.85
C ALA A 136 -17.55 -3.64 10.90
N ALA A 137 -16.97 -2.81 10.05
CA ALA A 137 -17.32 -1.41 9.98
C ALA A 137 -18.54 -1.16 9.08
N GLY A 138 -19.18 -2.22 8.58
CA GLY A 138 -20.39 -2.08 7.79
C GLY A 138 -20.17 -1.99 6.30
N ALA A 139 -19.00 -2.38 5.83
CA ALA A 139 -18.75 -2.36 4.39
C ALA A 139 -19.59 -3.42 3.69
N THR A 140 -20.01 -3.10 2.49
CA THR A 140 -20.69 -4.06 1.63
C THR A 140 -19.68 -4.61 0.64
N GLU A 141 -20.08 -5.66 -0.07
CA GLU A 141 -19.20 -6.22 -1.07
C GLU A 141 -18.80 -5.19 -2.11
N ALA A 142 -19.73 -4.30 -2.43
CA ALA A 142 -19.49 -3.31 -3.47
C ALA A 142 -18.43 -2.27 -3.09
N ASN A 143 -18.28 -1.96 -1.79
CA ASN A 143 -17.35 -0.92 -1.38
C ASN A 143 -16.27 -1.41 -0.43
N ALA A 144 -16.17 -2.75 -0.26
CA ALA A 144 -15.22 -3.30 0.70
C ALA A 144 -13.77 -2.91 0.40
N ASP A 145 -13.41 -2.84 -0.88
CA ASP A 145 -12.04 -2.50 -1.24
C ASP A 145 -11.69 -1.08 -0.82
N ALA A 146 -12.59 -0.13 -1.07
CA ALA A 146 -12.34 1.26 -0.69
C ALA A 146 -12.37 1.43 0.83
N VAL A 147 -13.26 0.71 1.52
CA VAL A 147 -13.30 0.77 2.97
C VAL A 147 -12.04 0.15 3.58
N SER A 148 -11.55 -0.94 2.99
CA SER A 148 -10.29 -1.53 3.43
C SER A 148 -9.15 -0.52 3.27
N ALA A 149 -9.13 0.21 2.18
CA ALA A 149 -8.11 1.24 1.99
C ALA A 149 -8.23 2.34 3.06
N CYS A 150 -9.45 2.70 3.45
CA CYS A 150 -9.64 3.66 4.54
C CYS A 150 -9.04 3.13 5.84
N ILE A 151 -9.27 1.87 6.14
CA ILE A 151 -8.77 1.28 7.37
C ILE A 151 -7.24 1.26 7.36
N ILE A 152 -6.65 0.93 6.23
CA ILE A 152 -5.20 0.97 6.07
C ILE A 152 -4.68 2.37 6.36
N LEU A 153 -5.33 3.38 5.79
CA LEU A 153 -4.87 4.75 5.95
C LEU A 153 -5.03 5.22 7.38
N GLU A 154 -6.12 4.87 8.03
CA GLU A 154 -6.34 5.25 9.41
C GLU A 154 -5.37 4.55 10.35
N GLN A 155 -5.02 3.30 10.05
CA GLN A 155 -3.97 2.63 10.81
C GLN A 155 -2.65 3.35 10.66
N PHE A 156 -2.35 3.79 9.44
CA PHE A 156 -1.13 4.56 9.20
C PHE A 156 -1.13 5.84 10.02
N PHE A 157 -2.24 6.58 10.05
CA PHE A 157 -2.30 7.81 10.83
C PHE A 157 -2.09 7.54 12.31
N ARG A 158 -2.66 6.45 12.82
CA ARG A 158 -2.46 6.10 14.23
C ARG A 158 -0.99 5.80 14.52
N SER A 159 -0.27 5.23 13.57
CA SER A 159 1.13 4.91 13.77
C SER A 159 2.01 6.16 13.84
N LEU A 160 1.50 7.30 13.42
CA LEU A 160 2.24 8.55 13.49
C LEU A 160 2.08 9.26 14.82
N GLU A 161 1.22 8.76 15.68
CA GLU A 161 1.02 9.41 16.97
C GLU A 161 2.14 9.05 17.91
N PRO A 162 2.57 9.97 18.73
CA PRO A 162 3.65 9.71 19.68
C PRO A 162 3.26 8.73 20.77
#